data_d8589cbbc0862d38a41c1fd64056e7fa
#
_entry.id   d8589cbbc0862d38a41c1fd64056e7fa
#
_cell.length_a   1.000
_cell.length_b   1.000
_cell.length_c   1.000
_cell.angle_alpha   90.00
_cell.angle_beta   90.00
_cell.angle_gamma   90.00
#
_symmetry.space_group_name_H-M   'P 1'
#
loop_
_entity.id
_entity.type
_entity.pdbx_description
1 polymer ?
#
loop_
_entity_poly.entity_id
_entity_poly.type
_entity_poly.pdbx_seq_one_letter_code
_entity_poly.pdbx_strand_id
1 'polypeptide(L)'
;PEEYRAEIMRVLGELDAGRFVDAVSPFLQNLFRRSFQPYLASWLRYDLGTELARLSDAGLPILLLQGDLDLQVTMEDFDRLRMIVPKAEAVLLPGTNHILKLVGNDVEENYESFSDPSYPLSPGVVPALADFLERVPLRPE
;
A
#
# COMPACT_ATOMS: atom_id res chain seq x y z
N PRO A 1 0.03 -13.93 15.73
CA PRO A 1 0.88 -14.83 16.52
C PRO A 1 2.25 -14.96 15.88
N GLU A 2 3.31 -15.11 16.69
CA GLU A 2 4.71 -15.17 16.26
C GLU A 2 4.98 -16.34 15.29
N GLU A 3 4.29 -17.44 15.47
CA GLU A 3 4.35 -18.61 14.58
C GLU A 3 4.00 -18.30 13.13
N TYR A 4 2.97 -17.48 12.89
CA TYR A 4 2.60 -17.07 11.53
C TYR A 4 3.62 -16.11 10.95
N ARG A 5 4.19 -15.24 11.76
CA ARG A 5 5.26 -14.34 11.31
C ARG A 5 6.48 -15.12 10.82
N ALA A 6 6.91 -16.12 11.56
CA ALA A 6 8.03 -16.96 11.16
C ALA A 6 7.75 -17.70 9.84
N GLU A 7 6.54 -18.24 9.69
CA GLU A 7 6.13 -18.91 8.45
C GLU A 7 6.05 -17.92 7.26
N ILE A 8 5.47 -16.73 7.45
CA ILE A 8 5.42 -15.69 6.44
C ILE A 8 6.84 -15.33 5.98
N MET A 9 7.75 -15.05 6.91
CA MET A 9 9.13 -14.70 6.58
C MET A 9 9.85 -15.83 5.85
N ARG A 10 9.63 -17.06 6.23
CA ARG A 10 10.17 -18.23 5.52
C ARG A 10 9.67 -18.31 4.08
N VAL A 11 8.35 -18.17 3.87
CA VAL A 11 7.75 -18.24 2.54
C VAL A 11 8.23 -17.08 1.66
N LEU A 12 8.26 -15.87 2.18
CA LEU A 12 8.77 -14.70 1.44
C LEU A 12 10.24 -14.90 1.05
N GLY A 13 11.09 -15.45 1.96
CA GLY A 13 12.48 -15.74 1.63
C GLY A 13 12.65 -16.81 0.55
N GLU A 14 11.78 -17.84 0.51
CA GLU A 14 11.77 -18.80 -0.59
C GLU A 14 11.36 -18.15 -1.92
N LEU A 15 10.32 -17.31 -1.90
CA LEU A 15 9.85 -16.60 -3.09
C LEU A 15 10.89 -15.62 -3.64
N ASP A 16 11.58 -14.90 -2.77
CA ASP A 16 12.67 -13.99 -3.12
C ASP A 16 13.83 -14.76 -3.78
N ALA A 17 14.13 -15.96 -3.28
CA ALA A 17 15.10 -16.86 -3.89
C ALA A 17 14.60 -17.59 -5.15
N GLY A 18 13.43 -17.25 -5.68
CA GLY A 18 12.83 -17.84 -6.87
C GLY A 18 12.27 -19.26 -6.66
N ARG A 19 12.09 -19.69 -5.42
CA ARG A 19 11.55 -21.01 -5.08
C ARG A 19 10.11 -20.89 -4.59
N PHE A 20 9.26 -21.79 -5.06
CA PHE A 20 7.86 -21.85 -4.65
C PHE A 20 7.62 -22.89 -3.57
N VAL A 21 6.69 -22.60 -2.68
CA VAL A 21 6.36 -23.45 -1.52
C VAL A 21 5.02 -24.15 -1.76
N ASP A 22 4.99 -25.47 -1.59
CA ASP A 22 3.76 -26.26 -1.82
C ASP A 22 2.87 -26.33 -0.58
N ALA A 23 3.46 -26.30 0.61
CA ALA A 23 2.73 -26.40 1.87
C ALA A 23 2.88 -25.13 2.71
N VAL A 24 1.75 -24.54 3.04
CA VAL A 24 1.59 -23.46 4.01
C VAL A 24 0.45 -23.79 4.96
N SER A 25 0.47 -23.20 6.15
CA SER A 25 -0.61 -23.40 7.13
C SER A 25 -1.97 -22.99 6.54
N PRO A 26 -3.08 -23.62 6.95
CA PRO A 26 -4.43 -23.30 6.41
C PRO A 26 -4.78 -21.82 6.50
N PHE A 27 -4.35 -21.15 7.56
CA PHE A 27 -4.58 -19.72 7.76
C PHE A 27 -3.90 -18.84 6.69
N LEU A 28 -2.74 -19.26 6.20
CA LEU A 28 -1.96 -18.52 5.20
C LEU A 28 -2.23 -18.95 3.75
N GLN A 29 -3.06 -19.97 3.52
CA GLN A 29 -3.32 -20.47 2.17
C GLN A 29 -3.93 -19.43 1.24
N ASN A 30 -4.80 -18.54 1.75
CA ASN A 30 -5.39 -17.49 0.93
C ASN A 30 -4.34 -16.52 0.38
N LEU A 31 -3.30 -16.25 1.18
CA LEU A 31 -2.22 -15.34 0.81
C LEU A 31 -1.12 -16.03 -0.02
N PHE A 32 -0.76 -17.27 0.35
CA PHE A 32 0.39 -17.99 -0.22
C PHE A 32 0.02 -19.23 -1.02
N ARG A 33 -1.24 -19.36 -1.51
CA ARG A 33 -1.59 -20.47 -2.39
C ARG A 33 -0.64 -20.54 -3.59
N ARG A 34 -0.30 -21.73 -4.02
CA ARG A 34 0.70 -21.98 -5.07
C ARG A 34 0.46 -21.15 -6.34
N SER A 35 -0.78 -20.98 -6.76
CA SER A 35 -1.14 -20.21 -7.94
C SER A 35 -0.92 -18.69 -7.80
N PHE A 36 -0.81 -18.18 -6.57
CA PHE A 36 -0.59 -16.75 -6.30
C PHE A 36 0.89 -16.39 -6.07
N GLN A 37 1.71 -17.38 -5.77
CA GLN A 37 3.14 -17.17 -5.47
C GLN A 37 3.94 -16.52 -6.62
N PRO A 38 3.72 -16.85 -7.92
CA PRO A 38 4.42 -16.15 -9.00
C PRO A 38 4.17 -14.64 -9.00
N TYR A 39 2.95 -14.22 -8.65
CA TYR A 39 2.59 -12.81 -8.51
C TYR A 39 3.30 -12.16 -7.33
N LEU A 40 3.28 -12.79 -6.16
CA LEU A 40 4.04 -12.30 -4.99
C LEU A 40 5.54 -12.21 -5.28
N ALA A 41 6.12 -13.24 -5.89
CA ALA A 41 7.53 -13.24 -6.27
C ALA A 41 7.89 -12.12 -7.26
N SER A 42 6.94 -11.69 -8.10
CA SER A 42 7.16 -10.56 -9.00
C SER A 42 7.27 -9.23 -8.25
N TRP A 43 6.58 -9.08 -7.13
CA TRP A 43 6.64 -7.88 -6.28
C TRP A 43 7.98 -7.77 -5.54
N LEU A 44 8.50 -8.89 -5.05
CA LEU A 44 9.76 -8.94 -4.29
C LEU A 44 10.99 -8.51 -5.12
N ARG A 45 10.84 -8.43 -6.44
CA ARG A 45 11.90 -7.93 -7.34
C ARG A 45 12.10 -6.42 -7.27
N TYR A 46 11.15 -5.70 -6.73
CA TYR A 46 11.15 -4.24 -6.70
C TYR A 46 11.22 -3.75 -5.26
N ASP A 47 12.18 -2.91 -4.99
CA ASP A 47 12.21 -2.11 -3.78
C ASP A 47 11.47 -0.81 -4.03
N LEU A 48 10.37 -0.59 -3.31
CA LEU A 48 9.50 0.57 -3.48
C LEU A 48 10.26 1.89 -3.33
N GLY A 49 11.17 1.97 -2.35
CA GLY A 49 11.96 3.17 -2.11
C GLY A 49 12.85 3.50 -3.30
N THR A 50 13.54 2.50 -3.83
CA THR A 50 14.40 2.63 -5.02
C THR A 50 13.60 3.07 -6.24
N GLU A 51 12.44 2.47 -6.49
CA GLU A 51 11.62 2.81 -7.64
C GLU A 51 11.03 4.23 -7.53
N LEU A 52 10.56 4.62 -6.34
CA LEU A 52 10.09 6.00 -6.10
C LEU A 52 11.20 7.03 -6.28
N ALA A 53 12.41 6.76 -5.78
CA ALA A 53 13.55 7.65 -5.99
C ALA A 53 13.85 7.82 -7.49
N ARG A 54 13.85 6.74 -8.26
CA ARG A 54 14.04 6.79 -9.73
C ARG A 54 12.97 7.64 -10.43
N LEU A 55 11.70 7.50 -10.05
CA LEU A 55 10.61 8.30 -10.61
C LEU A 55 10.78 9.80 -10.26
N SER A 56 11.16 10.09 -9.02
CA SER A 56 11.45 11.46 -8.57
C SER A 56 12.63 12.07 -9.30
N ASP A 57 13.71 11.31 -9.50
CA ASP A 57 14.91 11.76 -10.23
C ASP A 57 14.62 11.96 -11.73
N ALA A 58 13.71 11.19 -12.29
CA ALA A 58 13.18 11.38 -13.64
C ALA A 58 12.26 12.61 -13.78
N GLY A 59 12.01 13.33 -12.69
CA GLY A 59 11.18 14.54 -12.68
C GLY A 59 9.69 14.27 -12.79
N LEU A 60 9.24 13.05 -12.50
CA LEU A 60 7.82 12.73 -12.50
C LEU A 60 7.15 13.33 -11.26
N PRO A 61 6.00 14.00 -11.41
CA PRO A 61 5.20 14.43 -10.28
C PRO A 61 4.70 13.22 -9.47
N ILE A 62 4.83 13.28 -8.15
CA ILE A 62 4.43 12.20 -7.25
C ILE A 62 3.47 12.77 -6.21
N LEU A 63 2.33 12.10 -6.02
CA LEU A 63 1.42 12.33 -4.89
C LEU A 63 1.45 11.11 -3.97
N LEU A 64 1.74 11.33 -2.71
CA LEU A 64 1.58 10.36 -1.63
C LEU A 64 0.28 10.67 -0.90
N LEU A 65 -0.68 9.75 -0.94
CA LEU A 65 -1.98 9.91 -0.30
C LEU A 65 -2.15 8.82 0.75
N GLN A 66 -2.35 9.20 2.01
CA GLN A 66 -2.42 8.29 3.15
C GLN A 66 -3.60 8.60 4.03
N GLY A 67 -4.33 7.57 4.46
CA GLY A 67 -5.30 7.67 5.55
C GLY A 67 -4.62 7.55 6.92
N ASP A 68 -5.02 8.36 7.89
CA ASP A 68 -4.47 8.31 9.26
C ASP A 68 -4.97 7.11 10.09
N LEU A 69 -6.01 6.44 9.62
CA LEU A 69 -6.56 5.21 10.20
C LEU A 69 -6.24 3.96 9.34
N ASP A 70 -5.22 4.04 8.48
CA ASP A 70 -4.75 2.89 7.72
C ASP A 70 -4.08 1.85 8.63
N LEU A 71 -4.68 0.65 8.71
CA LEU A 71 -4.17 -0.47 9.51
C LEU A 71 -3.16 -1.36 8.75
N GLN A 72 -2.93 -1.10 7.47
CA GLN A 72 -2.03 -1.90 6.63
C GLN A 72 -0.72 -1.18 6.33
N VAL A 73 -0.79 0.10 5.99
CA VAL A 73 0.38 0.96 5.78
C VAL A 73 0.43 1.97 6.92
N THR A 74 1.49 1.92 7.70
CA THR A 74 1.62 2.72 8.91
C THR A 74 2.02 4.17 8.61
N MET A 75 1.78 5.06 9.56
CA MET A 75 2.30 6.44 9.48
C MET A 75 3.82 6.48 9.39
N GLU A 76 4.51 5.50 10.00
CA GLU A 76 5.98 5.38 9.91
C GLU A 76 6.40 5.06 8.47
N ASP A 77 5.67 4.19 7.76
CA ASP A 77 5.92 3.88 6.35
C ASP A 77 5.66 5.11 5.46
N PHE A 78 4.59 5.85 5.71
CA PHE A 78 4.29 7.09 5.01
C PHE A 78 5.41 8.13 5.19
N ASP A 79 5.90 8.32 6.41
CA ASP A 79 7.00 9.24 6.69
C ASP A 79 8.31 8.79 6.03
N ARG A 80 8.58 7.49 5.98
CA ARG A 80 9.73 6.94 5.24
C ARG A 80 9.64 7.27 3.74
N LEU A 81 8.46 7.10 3.13
CA LEU A 81 8.25 7.44 1.71
C LEU A 81 8.46 8.93 1.47
N ARG A 82 7.96 9.81 2.35
CA ARG A 82 8.19 11.26 2.27
C ARG A 82 9.67 11.64 2.33
N MET A 83 10.46 10.93 3.14
CA MET A 83 11.90 11.16 3.20
C MET A 83 12.62 10.72 1.92
N ILE A 84 12.16 9.66 1.27
CA ILE A 84 12.72 9.16 0.01
C ILE A 84 12.41 10.12 -1.15
N VAL A 85 11.20 10.66 -1.19
CA VAL A 85 10.75 11.57 -2.25
C VAL A 85 10.32 12.93 -1.70
N PRO A 86 11.27 13.75 -1.21
CA PRO A 86 10.96 15.00 -0.52
C PRO A 86 10.30 16.07 -1.39
N LYS A 87 10.31 15.88 -2.72
CA LYS A 87 9.62 16.75 -3.68
C LYS A 87 8.19 16.30 -3.96
N ALA A 88 7.79 15.11 -3.48
CA ALA A 88 6.44 14.62 -3.65
C ALA A 88 5.46 15.48 -2.83
N GLU A 89 4.28 15.67 -3.38
CA GLU A 89 3.17 16.17 -2.59
C GLU A 89 2.68 15.06 -1.66
N ALA A 90 2.47 15.37 -0.38
CA ALA A 90 2.05 14.40 0.60
C ALA A 90 0.78 14.90 1.30
N VAL A 91 -0.30 14.14 1.19
CA VAL A 91 -1.61 14.46 1.76
C VAL A 91 -2.01 13.37 2.74
N LEU A 92 -2.25 13.78 3.99
CA LEU A 92 -2.83 12.93 5.01
C LEU A 92 -4.32 13.18 5.09
N LEU A 93 -5.11 12.11 5.02
CA LEU A 93 -6.57 12.15 5.03
C LEU A 93 -7.10 11.74 6.41
N PRO A 94 -7.68 12.67 7.19
CA PRO A 94 -8.24 12.35 8.50
C PRO A 94 -9.41 11.37 8.43
N GLY A 95 -9.49 10.46 9.41
CA GLY A 95 -10.56 9.48 9.51
C GLY A 95 -10.62 8.50 8.34
N THR A 96 -9.52 8.25 7.67
CA THR A 96 -9.48 7.49 6.42
C THR A 96 -8.67 6.22 6.58
N ASN A 97 -9.21 5.10 6.09
CA ASN A 97 -8.55 3.81 6.13
C ASN A 97 -7.80 3.48 4.83
N HIS A 98 -7.23 2.24 4.75
CA HIS A 98 -6.43 1.77 3.61
C HIS A 98 -7.14 1.81 2.26
N ILE A 99 -8.44 1.57 2.23
CA ILE A 99 -9.25 1.62 0.99
C ILE A 99 -9.91 2.99 0.76
N LEU A 100 -9.36 4.02 1.40
CA LEU A 100 -9.77 5.42 1.26
C LEU A 100 -11.21 5.70 1.68
N LYS A 101 -11.80 4.88 2.53
CA LYS A 101 -13.11 5.11 3.12
C LYS A 101 -13.01 5.91 4.41
N LEU A 102 -14.01 6.75 4.64
CA LEU A 102 -14.17 7.46 5.90
C LEU A 102 -14.68 6.46 6.95
N VAL A 103 -13.93 6.33 8.04
CA VAL A 103 -14.23 5.42 9.17
C VAL A 103 -14.00 6.12 10.50
N GLY A 104 -14.56 5.55 11.57
CA GLY A 104 -14.25 5.96 12.94
C GLY A 104 -12.94 5.34 13.45
N ASN A 105 -12.61 5.65 14.71
CA ASN A 105 -11.41 5.12 15.39
C ASN A 105 -11.57 3.65 15.85
N ASP A 106 -12.67 3.02 15.54
CA ASP A 106 -12.94 1.63 15.91
C ASP A 106 -12.30 0.68 14.89
N VAL A 107 -11.51 -0.28 15.38
CA VAL A 107 -10.80 -1.26 14.54
C VAL A 107 -11.78 -2.21 13.84
N GLU A 108 -12.88 -2.59 14.50
CA GLU A 108 -13.90 -3.47 13.94
C GLU A 108 -14.64 -2.76 12.80
N GLU A 109 -15.06 -1.52 13.01
CA GLU A 109 -15.62 -0.66 11.97
C GLU A 109 -14.69 -0.52 10.76
N ASN A 110 -13.41 -0.33 11.02
CA ASN A 110 -12.40 -0.24 9.96
C ASN A 110 -12.37 -1.51 9.10
N TYR A 111 -12.38 -2.70 9.70
CA TYR A 111 -12.44 -3.97 8.95
C TYR A 111 -13.78 -4.19 8.26
N GLU A 112 -14.90 -3.88 8.87
CA GLU A 112 -16.23 -4.00 8.26
C GLU A 112 -16.34 -3.18 6.97
N SER A 113 -15.76 -2.00 6.96
CA SER A 113 -15.78 -1.10 5.81
C SER A 113 -15.21 -1.71 4.53
N PHE A 114 -14.33 -2.71 4.62
CA PHE A 114 -13.75 -3.37 3.44
C PHE A 114 -14.78 -4.12 2.59
N SER A 115 -15.84 -4.61 3.21
CA SER A 115 -16.91 -5.37 2.55
C SER A 115 -18.24 -4.63 2.45
N ASP A 116 -18.42 -3.54 3.20
CA ASP A 116 -19.66 -2.78 3.23
C ASP A 116 -19.57 -1.52 2.32
N PRO A 117 -20.30 -1.51 1.19
CA PRO A 117 -20.31 -0.37 0.28
C PRO A 117 -20.99 0.89 0.82
N SER A 118 -21.67 0.83 1.97
CA SER A 118 -22.32 1.98 2.59
C SER A 118 -21.32 2.99 3.20
N TYR A 119 -20.12 2.54 3.53
CA TYR A 119 -19.06 3.43 3.98
C TYR A 119 -18.62 4.36 2.85
N PRO A 120 -18.70 5.68 3.03
CA PRO A 120 -18.40 6.62 1.96
C PRO A 120 -16.89 6.71 1.70
N LEU A 121 -16.53 7.08 0.48
CA LEU A 121 -15.19 7.53 0.18
C LEU A 121 -14.85 8.75 1.05
N SER A 122 -13.64 8.81 1.58
CA SER A 122 -13.19 9.97 2.35
C SER A 122 -13.29 11.25 1.50
N PRO A 123 -13.91 12.31 2.03
CA PRO A 123 -14.20 13.53 1.26
C PRO A 123 -12.96 14.26 0.76
N GLY A 124 -11.79 14.00 1.34
CA GLY A 124 -10.52 14.59 0.91
C GLY A 124 -9.87 13.91 -0.29
N VAL A 125 -10.29 12.70 -0.66
CA VAL A 125 -9.62 11.92 -1.73
C VAL A 125 -9.75 12.60 -3.09
N VAL A 126 -10.99 12.89 -3.51
CA VAL A 126 -11.23 13.48 -4.85
C VAL A 126 -10.62 14.87 -4.98
N PRO A 127 -10.78 15.79 -4.02
CA PRO A 127 -10.09 17.08 -4.07
C PRO A 127 -8.56 16.95 -4.18
N ALA A 128 -7.93 16.12 -3.35
CA ALA A 128 -6.48 15.94 -3.37
C ALA A 128 -5.97 15.43 -4.73
N LEU A 129 -6.68 14.47 -5.32
CA LEU A 129 -6.36 13.97 -6.66
C LEU A 129 -6.58 15.03 -7.76
N ALA A 130 -7.70 15.74 -7.72
CA ALA A 130 -8.02 16.77 -8.70
C ALA A 130 -7.00 17.92 -8.67
N ASP A 131 -6.73 18.46 -7.47
CA ASP A 131 -5.77 19.51 -7.26
C ASP A 131 -4.35 19.13 -7.72
N PHE A 132 -3.96 17.88 -7.48
CA PHE A 132 -2.67 17.38 -7.97
C PHE A 132 -2.64 17.30 -9.50
N LEU A 133 -3.66 16.71 -10.11
CA LEU A 133 -3.72 16.52 -11.56
C LEU A 133 -3.81 17.84 -12.31
N GLU A 134 -4.48 18.87 -11.78
CA GLU A 134 -4.53 20.19 -12.38
C GLU A 134 -3.16 20.88 -12.47
N ARG A 135 -2.25 20.54 -11.52
CA ARG A 135 -0.89 21.09 -11.50
C ARG A 135 0.12 20.27 -12.30
N VAL A 136 -0.22 19.03 -12.65
CA VAL A 136 0.66 18.19 -13.47
C VAL A 136 0.61 18.64 -14.93
N PRO A 137 1.73 19.08 -15.51
CA PRO A 137 1.73 19.45 -16.91
C PRO A 137 1.41 18.22 -17.77
N LEU A 138 0.35 18.30 -18.57
CA LEU A 138 0.08 17.31 -19.59
C LEU A 138 1.27 17.32 -20.55
N ARG A 139 1.93 16.17 -20.75
CA ARG A 139 2.95 16.08 -21.80
C ARG A 139 2.23 16.30 -23.13
N PRO A 140 2.70 17.21 -24.01
CA PRO A 140 2.21 17.24 -25.36
C PRO A 140 2.54 15.88 -26.02
N GLU A 141 1.59 15.34 -26.75
CA GLU A 141 1.70 14.12 -27.55
C GLU A 141 2.86 14.23 -28.56
#